data_775bd739bf848ad253ebd0d32dead26b
#
_entry.id   775bd739bf848ad253ebd0d32dead26b
#
_cell.length_a   1.000
_cell.length_b   1.000
_cell.length_c   1.000
_cell.angle_alpha   90.00
_cell.angle_beta   90.00
_cell.angle_gamma   90.00
#
_symmetry.space_group_name_H-M   'P 1'
#
loop_
_entity.id
_entity.type
_entity.pdbx_description
1 polymer ?
#
loop_
_entity_poly.entity_id
_entity_poly.type
_entity_poly.pdbx_seq_one_letter_code
_entity_poly.pdbx_strand_id
1 'polypeptide(L)'
;MDEHIFHIEGLTHQFADGTFALNDLSLTIQHGKKIALLGNNGAGKSTLFLHLNGLLQPTAGKIRFKGKKMKYDRKALLSLRKQVGIVFQDPDSQLFSANVQQDISFGPMNLGWDRNAVQEKVNWAMAETEVTELKDRPTHFLSLGQKKRVAIAGVLAMEPDVWLLDEPTAGLDPYFSKQIMALLDSIHHQDKTIILSTHDVNLAYQWADEVVVMNDGKVIYQGDPVSVFHDEDVLLQAHLEKPWVFEMFQALHQSREPAERDLFPRTKEELLQKLETERIY
;
A
#
# COMPACT_ATOMS: atom_id res chain seq x y z
N MET A 1 -5.74 13.77 -19.02
CA MET A 1 -5.30 13.74 -17.60
C MET A 1 -3.96 13.05 -17.59
N ASP A 2 -3.01 13.48 -16.75
CA ASP A 2 -1.75 12.73 -16.62
C ASP A 2 -2.10 11.30 -16.16
N GLU A 3 -1.69 10.33 -16.96
CA GLU A 3 -1.93 8.90 -16.71
C GLU A 3 -1.19 8.44 -15.42
N HIS A 4 -0.22 9.24 -14.97
CA HIS A 4 0.65 8.96 -13.84
C HIS A 4 0.34 9.85 -12.64
N ILE A 5 0.07 9.20 -11.47
CA ILE A 5 -0.15 9.92 -10.22
C ILE A 5 1.17 10.39 -9.59
N PHE A 6 2.21 9.53 -9.65
CA PHE A 6 3.58 9.89 -9.29
C PHE A 6 4.56 9.57 -10.41
N HIS A 7 5.54 10.46 -10.58
CA HIS A 7 6.72 10.24 -11.40
C HIS A 7 7.96 10.61 -10.61
N ILE A 8 8.83 9.65 -10.40
CA ILE A 8 10.02 9.71 -9.53
C ILE A 8 11.24 9.49 -10.41
N GLU A 9 12.21 10.43 -10.34
CA GLU A 9 13.42 10.43 -11.15
C GLU A 9 14.65 10.52 -10.24
N GLY A 10 15.47 9.48 -10.19
CA GLY A 10 16.75 9.48 -9.49
C GLY A 10 16.68 9.78 -8.00
N LEU A 11 15.60 9.35 -7.33
CA LEU A 11 15.36 9.65 -5.93
C LEU A 11 16.43 9.03 -5.04
N THR A 12 17.15 9.89 -4.30
CA THR A 12 18.16 9.48 -3.33
C THR A 12 17.84 10.05 -1.96
N HIS A 13 17.93 9.20 -0.94
CA HIS A 13 17.87 9.60 0.46
C HIS A 13 19.00 8.98 1.24
N GLN A 14 19.86 9.84 1.79
CA GLN A 14 20.96 9.46 2.66
C GLN A 14 20.70 9.96 4.07
N PHE A 15 20.81 9.08 5.05
CA PHE A 15 20.74 9.45 6.46
C PHE A 15 22.00 10.18 6.93
N ALA A 16 21.93 10.80 8.10
CA ALA A 16 23.04 11.58 8.66
C ALA A 16 24.32 10.75 8.93
N ASP A 17 24.17 9.44 9.13
CA ASP A 17 25.27 8.50 9.31
C ASP A 17 25.94 8.07 7.98
N GLY A 18 25.45 8.58 6.85
CA GLY A 18 25.97 8.24 5.52
C GLY A 18 25.29 7.04 4.85
N THR A 19 24.38 6.32 5.54
CA THR A 19 23.66 5.16 4.98
C THR A 19 22.61 5.63 3.95
N PHE A 20 22.57 4.96 2.79
CA PHE A 20 21.56 5.20 1.77
C PHE A 20 20.32 4.34 2.05
N ALA A 21 19.17 4.99 2.24
CA ALA A 21 17.88 4.32 2.30
C ALA A 21 17.23 4.20 0.92
N LEU A 22 17.46 5.19 0.05
CA LEU A 22 17.08 5.17 -1.37
C LEU A 22 18.31 5.61 -2.18
N ASN A 23 18.57 4.94 -3.29
CA ASN A 23 19.77 5.14 -4.08
C ASN A 23 19.45 5.17 -5.57
N ASP A 24 19.32 6.37 -6.15
CA ASP A 24 19.01 6.60 -7.57
C ASP A 24 17.73 5.88 -8.04
N LEU A 25 16.68 5.89 -7.18
CA LEU A 25 15.43 5.20 -7.44
C LEU A 25 14.59 5.97 -8.46
N SER A 26 14.17 5.29 -9.53
CA SER A 26 13.20 5.82 -10.50
C SER A 26 11.99 4.91 -10.55
N LEU A 27 10.79 5.51 -10.53
CA LEU A 27 9.52 4.78 -10.46
C LEU A 27 8.39 5.66 -11.01
N THR A 28 7.48 5.05 -11.75
CA THR A 28 6.25 5.72 -12.22
C THR A 28 5.04 4.96 -11.69
N ILE A 29 4.09 5.66 -11.08
CA ILE A 29 2.88 5.10 -10.50
C ILE A 29 1.67 5.60 -11.28
N GLN A 30 0.89 4.69 -11.83
CA GLN A 30 -0.32 5.01 -12.57
C GLN A 30 -1.48 5.36 -11.62
N HIS A 31 -2.40 6.22 -12.11
CA HIS A 31 -3.62 6.55 -11.38
C HIS A 31 -4.59 5.36 -11.35
N GLY A 32 -5.33 5.20 -10.25
CA GLY A 32 -6.41 4.22 -10.13
C GLY A 32 -5.94 2.75 -10.09
N LYS A 33 -4.67 2.48 -9.72
CA LYS A 33 -4.11 1.13 -9.62
C LYS A 33 -3.93 0.66 -8.19
N LYS A 34 -4.02 -0.65 -8.00
CA LYS A 34 -3.59 -1.36 -6.80
C LYS A 34 -2.15 -1.82 -6.99
N ILE A 35 -1.23 -1.25 -6.24
CA ILE A 35 0.21 -1.52 -6.37
C ILE A 35 0.72 -2.20 -5.09
N ALA A 36 1.36 -3.35 -5.24
CA ALA A 36 2.09 -4.00 -4.16
C ALA A 36 3.59 -3.68 -4.26
N LEU A 37 4.14 -3.12 -3.19
CA LEU A 37 5.55 -2.82 -3.06
C LEU A 37 6.22 -3.95 -2.25
N LEU A 38 6.93 -4.83 -2.93
CA LEU A 38 7.66 -5.96 -2.36
C LEU A 38 9.12 -5.62 -2.11
N GLY A 39 9.74 -6.36 -1.21
CA GLY A 39 11.17 -6.29 -0.89
C GLY A 39 11.43 -6.58 0.57
N ASN A 40 12.67 -6.92 0.88
CA ASN A 40 13.09 -7.26 2.23
C ASN A 40 12.99 -6.09 3.22
N ASN A 41 13.12 -6.40 4.50
CA ASN A 41 13.29 -5.38 5.52
C ASN A 41 14.57 -4.59 5.22
N GLY A 42 14.45 -3.26 5.27
CA GLY A 42 15.56 -2.37 4.90
C GLY A 42 15.65 -2.03 3.41
N ALA A 43 14.84 -2.61 2.52
CA ALA A 43 14.85 -2.30 1.08
C ALA A 43 14.47 -0.85 0.72
N GLY A 44 13.99 -0.05 1.70
CA GLY A 44 13.65 1.36 1.50
C GLY A 44 12.15 1.65 1.31
N LYS A 45 11.26 0.65 1.45
CA LYS A 45 9.81 0.79 1.22
C LYS A 45 9.16 1.91 2.06
N SER A 46 9.33 1.86 3.38
CA SER A 46 8.79 2.90 4.29
C SER A 46 9.40 4.27 4.00
N THR A 47 10.71 4.33 3.68
CA THR A 47 11.37 5.59 3.31
C THR A 47 10.78 6.17 2.02
N LEU A 48 10.47 5.33 1.02
CA LEU A 48 9.78 5.77 -0.19
C LEU A 48 8.41 6.36 0.15
N PHE A 49 7.59 5.70 0.99
CA PHE A 49 6.29 6.24 1.42
C PHE A 49 6.40 7.58 2.13
N LEU A 50 7.39 7.76 2.99
CA LEU A 50 7.64 9.04 3.66
C LEU A 50 7.98 10.16 2.66
N HIS A 51 8.65 9.85 1.56
CA HIS A 51 8.91 10.81 0.48
C HIS A 51 7.64 11.12 -0.32
N LEU A 52 6.82 10.12 -0.65
CA LEU A 52 5.57 10.32 -1.41
C LEU A 52 4.54 11.15 -0.63
N ASN A 53 4.50 11.03 0.69
CA ASN A 53 3.65 11.86 1.57
C ASN A 53 4.32 13.21 1.93
N GLY A 54 5.58 13.45 1.55
CA GLY A 54 6.32 14.66 1.86
C GLY A 54 6.72 14.81 3.33
N LEU A 55 6.82 13.71 4.09
CA LEU A 55 7.41 13.69 5.43
C LEU A 55 8.94 13.78 5.37
N LEU A 56 9.53 13.21 4.32
CA LEU A 56 10.96 13.36 4.02
C LEU A 56 11.16 14.16 2.72
N GLN A 57 12.24 14.90 2.67
CA GLN A 57 12.71 15.61 1.48
C GLN A 57 13.88 14.85 0.86
N PRO A 58 13.91 14.64 -0.47
CA PRO A 58 15.02 13.99 -1.16
C PRO A 58 16.37 14.69 -0.92
N THR A 59 17.42 13.88 -0.77
CA THR A 59 18.80 14.37 -0.82
C THR A 59 19.18 14.72 -2.27
N ALA A 60 18.71 13.91 -3.24
CA ALA A 60 18.85 14.16 -4.67
C ALA A 60 17.65 13.57 -5.44
N GLY A 61 17.51 13.95 -6.70
CA GLY A 61 16.41 13.51 -7.55
C GLY A 61 15.17 14.40 -7.48
N LYS A 62 14.06 13.92 -8.03
CA LYS A 62 12.80 14.67 -8.13
C LYS A 62 11.60 13.76 -7.99
N ILE A 63 10.56 14.30 -7.37
CA ILE A 63 9.23 13.66 -7.33
C ILE A 63 8.22 14.65 -7.95
N ARG A 64 7.40 14.14 -8.86
CA ARG A 64 6.24 14.84 -9.40
C ARG A 64 4.98 14.15 -8.91
N PHE A 65 4.02 14.92 -8.47
CA PHE A 65 2.68 14.46 -8.12
C PHE A 65 1.68 15.12 -9.06
N LYS A 66 0.88 14.32 -9.78
CA LYS A 66 -0.06 14.81 -10.82
C LYS A 66 0.63 15.77 -11.79
N GLY A 67 1.80 15.37 -12.33
CA GLY A 67 2.62 16.14 -13.27
C GLY A 67 3.39 17.33 -12.67
N LYS A 68 3.10 17.74 -11.43
CA LYS A 68 3.73 18.91 -10.80
C LYS A 68 4.86 18.49 -9.87
N LYS A 69 6.03 19.17 -9.98
CA LYS A 69 7.15 18.94 -9.05
C LYS A 69 6.69 19.21 -7.61
N MET A 70 6.96 18.28 -6.72
CA MET A 70 6.67 18.44 -5.30
C MET A 70 7.46 19.60 -4.69
N LYS A 71 6.78 20.37 -3.84
CA LYS A 71 7.34 21.46 -3.06
C LYS A 71 7.18 21.15 -1.58
N TYR A 72 8.13 21.62 -0.76
CA TYR A 72 8.21 21.27 0.66
C TYR A 72 7.88 22.45 1.59
N ASP A 73 7.31 23.53 1.06
CA ASP A 73 6.76 24.59 1.88
C ASP A 73 5.45 24.14 2.56
N ARG A 74 5.11 24.79 3.67
CA ARG A 74 3.95 24.39 4.51
C ARG A 74 2.63 24.28 3.72
N LYS A 75 2.37 25.21 2.79
CA LYS A 75 1.14 25.24 2.01
C LYS A 75 1.07 24.09 1.01
N ALA A 76 2.19 23.81 0.33
CA ALA A 76 2.28 22.72 -0.63
C ALA A 76 2.15 21.34 0.06
N LEU A 77 2.81 21.16 1.22
CA LEU A 77 2.69 19.91 2.00
C LEU A 77 1.28 19.69 2.54
N LEU A 78 0.59 20.75 2.99
CA LEU A 78 -0.81 20.60 3.41
C LEU A 78 -1.70 20.15 2.24
N SER A 79 -1.50 20.76 1.05
CA SER A 79 -2.23 20.37 -0.17
C SER A 79 -1.92 18.95 -0.62
N LEU A 80 -0.68 18.50 -0.48
CA LEU A 80 -0.26 17.13 -0.79
C LEU A 80 -0.92 16.13 0.16
N ARG A 81 -0.80 16.33 1.48
CA ARG A 81 -1.30 15.42 2.52
C ARG A 81 -2.82 15.32 2.56
N LYS A 82 -3.53 16.30 2.00
CA LYS A 82 -4.96 16.19 1.75
C LYS A 82 -5.29 15.13 0.70
N GLN A 83 -4.39 14.91 -0.27
CA GLN A 83 -4.59 14.02 -1.40
C GLN A 83 -3.84 12.68 -1.25
N VAL A 84 -2.82 12.62 -0.41
CA VAL A 84 -1.97 11.44 -0.19
C VAL A 84 -2.00 11.07 1.28
N GLY A 85 -2.80 10.07 1.62
CA GLY A 85 -2.88 9.51 2.97
C GLY A 85 -1.81 8.46 3.21
N ILE A 86 -1.34 8.34 4.46
CA ILE A 86 -0.38 7.30 4.86
C ILE A 86 -0.88 6.59 6.12
N VAL A 87 -0.78 5.26 6.12
CA VAL A 87 -0.97 4.39 7.29
C VAL A 87 0.35 3.73 7.59
N PHE A 88 0.90 3.97 8.78
CA PHE A 88 2.19 3.43 9.21
C PHE A 88 2.08 1.96 9.63
N GLN A 89 3.17 1.23 9.52
CA GLN A 89 3.29 -0.16 9.94
C GLN A 89 2.96 -0.31 11.44
N ASP A 90 3.55 0.55 12.27
CA ASP A 90 3.28 0.64 13.70
C ASP A 90 2.21 1.70 13.97
N PRO A 91 0.98 1.32 14.36
CA PRO A 91 -0.07 2.28 14.63
C PRO A 91 0.19 3.13 15.88
N ASP A 92 1.05 2.71 16.81
CA ASP A 92 1.41 3.51 17.98
C ASP A 92 2.21 4.77 17.59
N SER A 93 2.90 4.76 16.46
CA SER A 93 3.55 5.95 15.90
C SER A 93 2.57 6.93 15.24
N GLN A 94 1.33 6.51 15.00
CA GLN A 94 0.30 7.30 14.32
C GLN A 94 -0.79 7.79 15.26
N LEU A 95 -1.19 6.98 16.26
CA LEU A 95 -2.27 7.28 17.21
C LEU A 95 -1.72 8.03 18.43
N PHE A 96 -2.24 9.22 18.68
CA PHE A 96 -1.73 10.10 19.77
C PHE A 96 -2.82 10.82 20.55
N SER A 97 -4.09 10.77 20.12
CA SER A 97 -5.18 11.47 20.81
C SER A 97 -5.71 10.71 22.01
N ALA A 98 -6.45 11.39 22.88
CA ALA A 98 -6.98 10.82 24.11
C ALA A 98 -7.97 9.67 23.89
N ASN A 99 -8.74 9.71 22.79
CA ASN A 99 -9.69 8.67 22.40
C ASN A 99 -9.79 8.52 20.87
N VAL A 100 -10.45 7.44 20.44
CA VAL A 100 -10.60 7.07 19.03
C VAL A 100 -11.25 8.17 18.20
N GLN A 101 -12.38 8.74 18.67
CA GLN A 101 -13.08 9.76 17.91
C GLN A 101 -12.23 11.02 17.68
N GLN A 102 -11.49 11.45 18.70
CA GLN A 102 -10.59 12.60 18.59
C GLN A 102 -9.44 12.32 17.62
N ASP A 103 -8.91 11.10 17.64
CA ASP A 103 -7.82 10.71 16.76
C ASP A 103 -8.26 10.75 15.29
N ILE A 104 -9.38 10.11 14.97
CA ILE A 104 -9.96 10.10 13.61
C ILE A 104 -10.32 11.52 13.15
N SER A 105 -10.80 12.38 14.08
CA SER A 105 -11.18 13.77 13.77
C SER A 105 -9.98 14.67 13.44
N PHE A 106 -8.78 14.31 13.88
CA PHE A 106 -7.60 15.18 13.79
C PHE A 106 -7.25 15.58 12.35
N GLY A 107 -7.27 14.61 11.43
CA GLY A 107 -7.01 14.86 10.01
C GLY A 107 -7.98 15.86 9.38
N PRO A 108 -9.29 15.57 9.35
CA PRO A 108 -10.31 16.47 8.81
C PRO A 108 -10.31 17.87 9.44
N MET A 109 -10.11 17.96 10.76
CA MET A 109 -10.02 19.26 11.46
C MET A 109 -8.82 20.08 10.96
N ASN A 110 -7.65 19.46 10.78
CA ASN A 110 -6.46 20.14 10.25
C ASN A 110 -6.60 20.54 8.77
N LEU A 111 -7.48 19.88 8.03
CA LEU A 111 -7.84 20.29 6.67
C LEU A 111 -8.77 21.51 6.65
N GLY A 112 -9.23 21.99 7.81
CA GLY A 112 -10.09 23.17 7.96
C GLY A 112 -11.55 22.93 7.62
N TRP A 113 -12.02 21.67 7.70
CA TRP A 113 -13.43 21.36 7.47
C TRP A 113 -14.30 21.87 8.62
N ASP A 114 -15.53 22.19 8.31
CA ASP A 114 -16.50 22.59 9.35
C ASP A 114 -16.86 21.41 10.26
N ARG A 115 -17.36 21.71 11.47
CA ARG A 115 -17.63 20.70 12.49
C ARG A 115 -18.63 19.62 12.05
N ASN A 116 -19.63 19.97 11.25
CA ASN A 116 -20.66 19.04 10.82
C ASN A 116 -20.08 18.07 9.79
N ALA A 117 -19.29 18.58 8.81
CA ALA A 117 -18.59 17.76 7.84
C ALA A 117 -17.58 16.81 8.51
N VAL A 118 -16.83 17.32 9.50
CA VAL A 118 -15.91 16.47 10.31
C VAL A 118 -16.69 15.35 10.99
N GLN A 119 -17.79 15.66 11.69
CA GLN A 119 -18.56 14.66 12.43
C GLN A 119 -19.17 13.61 11.51
N GLU A 120 -19.69 14.02 10.36
CA GLU A 120 -20.23 13.11 9.33
C GLU A 120 -19.15 12.13 8.84
N LYS A 121 -17.99 12.65 8.41
CA LYS A 121 -16.91 11.83 7.89
C LYS A 121 -16.26 10.92 8.94
N VAL A 122 -16.14 11.40 10.16
CA VAL A 122 -15.64 10.60 11.29
C VAL A 122 -16.60 9.45 11.61
N ASN A 123 -17.90 9.71 11.68
CA ASN A 123 -18.89 8.67 11.94
C ASN A 123 -18.92 7.63 10.82
N TRP A 124 -18.87 8.08 9.55
CA TRP A 124 -18.76 7.19 8.40
C TRP A 124 -17.51 6.34 8.45
N ALA A 125 -16.33 6.95 8.66
CA ALA A 125 -15.07 6.22 8.72
C ALA A 125 -15.04 5.21 9.88
N MET A 126 -15.59 5.56 11.05
CA MET A 126 -15.72 4.63 12.18
C MET A 126 -16.62 3.43 11.85
N ALA A 127 -17.69 3.65 11.10
CA ALA A 127 -18.61 2.58 10.68
C ALA A 127 -17.92 1.64 9.69
N GLU A 128 -17.28 2.17 8.63
CA GLU A 128 -16.58 1.39 7.60
C GLU A 128 -15.43 0.55 8.16
N THR A 129 -14.78 1.02 9.22
CA THR A 129 -13.67 0.32 9.86
C THR A 129 -14.08 -0.49 11.10
N GLU A 130 -15.39 -0.56 11.40
CA GLU A 130 -15.95 -1.30 12.55
C GLU A 130 -15.34 -0.87 13.90
N VAL A 131 -15.13 0.43 14.12
CA VAL A 131 -14.60 0.97 15.38
C VAL A 131 -15.57 1.90 16.11
N THR A 132 -16.83 1.98 15.68
CA THR A 132 -17.85 2.86 16.26
C THR A 132 -18.02 2.65 17.77
N GLU A 133 -18.05 1.40 18.22
CA GLU A 133 -18.18 1.05 19.64
C GLU A 133 -16.95 1.42 20.47
N LEU A 134 -15.85 1.77 19.82
CA LEU A 134 -14.60 2.16 20.45
C LEU A 134 -14.42 3.67 20.55
N LYS A 135 -15.37 4.49 20.07
CA LYS A 135 -15.26 5.94 19.87
C LYS A 135 -14.69 6.71 21.08
N ASP A 136 -15.12 6.36 22.29
CA ASP A 136 -14.74 7.02 23.53
C ASP A 136 -13.55 6.34 24.22
N ARG A 137 -13.07 5.21 23.67
CA ARG A 137 -11.99 4.42 24.27
C ARG A 137 -10.64 5.08 24.07
N PRO A 138 -9.79 5.15 25.11
CA PRO A 138 -8.42 5.63 24.97
C PRO A 138 -7.62 4.79 23.96
N THR A 139 -6.88 5.45 23.07
CA THR A 139 -6.16 4.79 21.97
C THR A 139 -5.12 3.78 22.45
N HIS A 140 -4.47 4.03 23.59
CA HIS A 140 -3.46 3.14 24.18
C HIS A 140 -4.03 1.85 24.78
N PHE A 141 -5.35 1.75 25.02
CA PHE A 141 -6.00 0.52 25.50
C PHE A 141 -6.54 -0.38 24.38
N LEU A 142 -6.30 -0.03 23.15
CA LEU A 142 -6.74 -0.81 22.00
C LEU A 142 -5.77 -1.99 21.71
N SER A 143 -6.32 -3.10 21.24
CA SER A 143 -5.50 -4.18 20.66
C SER A 143 -4.83 -3.70 19.37
N LEU A 144 -3.77 -4.40 18.91
CA LEU A 144 -3.07 -4.07 17.67
C LEU A 144 -4.03 -3.95 16.46
N GLY A 145 -4.95 -4.92 16.31
CA GLY A 145 -5.94 -4.89 15.22
C GLY A 145 -6.92 -3.72 15.33
N GLN A 146 -7.34 -3.36 16.55
CA GLN A 146 -8.16 -2.17 16.77
C GLN A 146 -7.40 -0.89 16.44
N LYS A 147 -6.14 -0.77 16.86
CA LYS A 147 -5.27 0.38 16.55
C LYS A 147 -5.09 0.55 15.04
N LYS A 148 -4.83 -0.53 14.30
CA LYS A 148 -4.70 -0.48 12.84
C LYS A 148 -5.99 -0.01 12.16
N ARG A 149 -7.15 -0.50 12.58
CA ARG A 149 -8.45 -0.05 12.06
C ARG A 149 -8.70 1.43 12.37
N VAL A 150 -8.35 1.91 13.56
CA VAL A 150 -8.44 3.34 13.91
C VAL A 150 -7.49 4.19 13.08
N ALA A 151 -6.26 3.74 12.85
CA ALA A 151 -5.31 4.44 11.98
C ALA A 151 -5.81 4.55 10.53
N ILE A 152 -6.39 3.46 10.00
CA ILE A 152 -7.04 3.46 8.67
C ILE A 152 -8.26 4.40 8.67
N ALA A 153 -9.10 4.38 9.73
CA ALA A 153 -10.25 5.29 9.85
C ALA A 153 -9.83 6.77 9.81
N GLY A 154 -8.73 7.12 10.47
CA GLY A 154 -8.18 8.47 10.47
C GLY A 154 -7.78 8.95 9.07
N VAL A 155 -7.24 8.06 8.24
CA VAL A 155 -6.94 8.35 6.83
C VAL A 155 -8.21 8.36 6.00
N LEU A 156 -9.12 7.41 6.22
CA LEU A 156 -10.40 7.28 5.50
C LEU A 156 -11.26 8.54 5.65
N ALA A 157 -11.31 9.11 6.85
CA ALA A 157 -12.07 10.32 7.12
C ALA A 157 -11.61 11.55 6.30
N MET A 158 -10.39 11.54 5.78
CA MET A 158 -9.86 12.59 4.90
C MET A 158 -10.13 12.35 3.41
N GLU A 159 -10.60 11.17 3.00
CA GLU A 159 -10.87 10.75 1.62
C GLU A 159 -9.74 11.05 0.63
N PRO A 160 -8.50 10.64 0.86
CA PRO A 160 -7.39 10.94 -0.04
C PRO A 160 -7.57 10.26 -1.40
N ASP A 161 -6.89 10.78 -2.44
CA ASP A 161 -6.85 10.18 -3.77
C ASP A 161 -5.85 9.02 -3.84
N VAL A 162 -4.80 9.09 -3.01
CA VAL A 162 -3.74 8.08 -2.92
C VAL A 162 -3.61 7.58 -1.50
N TRP A 163 -3.56 6.27 -1.37
CA TRP A 163 -3.35 5.57 -0.11
C TRP A 163 -1.99 4.91 -0.10
N LEU A 164 -1.18 5.23 0.90
CA LEU A 164 0.08 4.58 1.18
C LEU A 164 -0.09 3.75 2.47
N LEU A 165 0.03 2.44 2.37
CA LEU A 165 -0.17 1.55 3.53
C LEU A 165 1.09 0.72 3.76
N ASP A 166 1.75 0.97 4.88
CA ASP A 166 2.96 0.24 5.22
C ASP A 166 2.61 -0.99 6.07
N GLU A 167 2.74 -2.19 5.47
CA GLU A 167 2.45 -3.49 6.08
C GLU A 167 1.07 -3.52 6.81
N PRO A 168 -0.06 -3.20 6.13
CA PRO A 168 -1.34 -2.99 6.79
C PRO A 168 -1.89 -4.24 7.48
N THR A 169 -1.52 -5.43 7.02
CA THR A 169 -2.00 -6.72 7.56
C THR A 169 -1.02 -7.39 8.52
N ALA A 170 0.21 -6.86 8.66
CA ALA A 170 1.23 -7.46 9.51
C ALA A 170 0.78 -7.53 10.99
N GLY A 171 0.96 -8.71 11.60
CA GLY A 171 0.60 -8.95 13.01
C GLY A 171 -0.91 -9.09 13.27
N LEU A 172 -1.74 -9.16 12.23
CA LEU A 172 -3.17 -9.43 12.33
C LEU A 172 -3.45 -10.92 12.12
N ASP A 173 -4.56 -11.39 12.72
CA ASP A 173 -5.10 -12.70 12.38
C ASP A 173 -5.74 -12.70 10.97
N PRO A 174 -6.02 -13.88 10.40
CA PRO A 174 -6.56 -13.99 9.04
C PRO A 174 -7.92 -13.31 8.86
N TYR A 175 -8.74 -13.25 9.91
CA TYR A 175 -10.07 -12.62 9.84
C TYR A 175 -9.95 -11.10 9.65
N PHE A 176 -9.17 -10.43 10.51
CA PHE A 176 -8.96 -8.99 10.41
C PHE A 176 -8.16 -8.60 9.17
N SER A 177 -7.19 -9.43 8.75
CA SER A 177 -6.48 -9.22 7.48
C SER A 177 -7.43 -9.18 6.30
N LYS A 178 -8.38 -10.13 6.22
CA LYS A 178 -9.42 -10.15 5.18
C LYS A 178 -10.30 -8.90 5.21
N GLN A 179 -10.73 -8.46 6.39
CA GLN A 179 -11.55 -7.25 6.52
C GLN A 179 -10.84 -6.01 6.02
N ILE A 180 -9.55 -5.84 6.38
CA ILE A 180 -8.76 -4.71 5.86
C ILE A 180 -8.64 -4.78 4.35
N MET A 181 -8.35 -5.94 3.77
CA MET A 181 -8.23 -6.07 2.32
C MET A 181 -9.55 -5.80 1.60
N ALA A 182 -10.68 -6.27 2.14
CA ALA A 182 -12.01 -5.96 1.59
C ALA A 182 -12.33 -4.46 1.67
N LEU A 183 -11.95 -3.79 2.76
CA LEU A 183 -12.08 -2.33 2.87
C LEU A 183 -11.24 -1.61 1.81
N LEU A 184 -9.98 -2.04 1.60
CA LEU A 184 -9.11 -1.46 0.56
C LEU A 184 -9.69 -1.66 -0.84
N ASP A 185 -10.30 -2.81 -1.14
CA ASP A 185 -10.98 -3.05 -2.40
C ASP A 185 -12.20 -2.11 -2.57
N SER A 186 -12.98 -1.89 -1.51
CA SER A 186 -14.12 -0.94 -1.55
C SER A 186 -13.66 0.51 -1.80
N ILE A 187 -12.51 0.91 -1.23
CA ILE A 187 -11.89 2.22 -1.45
C ILE A 187 -11.40 2.33 -2.90
N HIS A 188 -10.77 1.29 -3.43
CA HIS A 188 -10.26 1.27 -4.81
C HIS A 188 -11.38 1.44 -5.86
N HIS A 189 -12.57 0.84 -5.64
CA HIS A 189 -13.72 1.01 -6.54
C HIS A 189 -14.18 2.47 -6.72
N GLN A 190 -13.67 3.41 -5.91
CA GLN A 190 -13.90 4.85 -6.03
C GLN A 190 -12.81 5.54 -6.87
N ASP A 191 -12.10 4.83 -7.73
CA ASP A 191 -11.00 5.34 -8.59
C ASP A 191 -9.79 5.86 -7.78
N LYS A 192 -9.55 5.29 -6.60
CA LYS A 192 -8.41 5.64 -5.75
C LYS A 192 -7.17 4.82 -6.12
N THR A 193 -6.00 5.42 -6.00
CA THR A 193 -4.72 4.70 -6.14
C THR A 193 -4.32 4.15 -4.78
N ILE A 194 -4.03 2.86 -4.69
CA ILE A 194 -3.60 2.22 -3.45
C ILE A 194 -2.22 1.60 -3.63
N ILE A 195 -1.29 1.99 -2.78
CA ILE A 195 0.07 1.44 -2.75
C ILE A 195 0.27 0.83 -1.38
N LEU A 196 0.39 -0.47 -1.31
CA LEU A 196 0.70 -1.15 -0.06
C LEU A 196 2.09 -1.79 -0.10
N SER A 197 2.85 -1.65 0.96
CA SER A 197 4.05 -2.46 1.17
C SER A 197 3.66 -3.78 1.84
N THR A 198 4.30 -4.85 1.43
CA THR A 198 4.16 -6.15 2.10
C THR A 198 5.38 -7.04 1.83
N HIS A 199 5.61 -8.00 2.71
CA HIS A 199 6.51 -9.13 2.48
C HIS A 199 5.73 -10.42 2.13
N ASP A 200 4.41 -10.39 2.16
CA ASP A 200 3.56 -11.52 1.74
C ASP A 200 3.38 -11.53 0.22
N VAL A 201 4.15 -12.37 -0.44
CA VAL A 201 4.10 -12.57 -1.90
C VAL A 201 2.75 -13.09 -2.38
N ASN A 202 2.05 -13.88 -1.56
CA ASN A 202 0.73 -14.42 -1.90
C ASN A 202 -0.31 -13.29 -1.93
N LEU A 203 -0.28 -12.42 -0.93
CA LEU A 203 -1.13 -11.23 -0.89
C LEU A 203 -0.86 -10.32 -2.10
N ALA A 204 0.41 -10.01 -2.38
CA ALA A 204 0.79 -9.17 -3.51
C ALA A 204 0.33 -9.77 -4.84
N TYR A 205 0.57 -11.07 -5.06
CA TYR A 205 0.17 -11.79 -6.26
C TYR A 205 -1.34 -11.79 -6.48
N GLN A 206 -2.10 -12.05 -5.42
CA GLN A 206 -3.55 -12.14 -5.48
C GLN A 206 -4.23 -10.80 -5.71
N TRP A 207 -3.72 -9.75 -5.07
CA TRP A 207 -4.46 -8.49 -4.90
C TRP A 207 -4.03 -7.39 -5.88
N ALA A 208 -2.73 -7.25 -6.20
CA ALA A 208 -2.22 -6.09 -6.91
C ALA A 208 -2.50 -6.14 -8.43
N ASP A 209 -2.74 -4.99 -9.05
CA ASP A 209 -2.72 -4.83 -10.51
C ASP A 209 -1.28 -4.74 -11.03
N GLU A 210 -0.38 -4.23 -10.19
CA GLU A 210 1.03 -4.03 -10.50
C GLU A 210 1.89 -4.33 -9.28
N VAL A 211 3.04 -4.95 -9.49
CA VAL A 211 4.03 -5.24 -8.45
C VAL A 211 5.29 -4.43 -8.73
N VAL A 212 5.79 -3.77 -7.70
CA VAL A 212 7.09 -3.11 -7.68
C VAL A 212 7.98 -3.85 -6.69
N VAL A 213 9.15 -4.30 -7.13
CA VAL A 213 10.13 -4.97 -6.27
C VAL A 213 11.28 -4.03 -5.98
N MET A 214 11.54 -3.84 -4.69
CA MET A 214 12.66 -3.03 -4.20
C MET A 214 13.73 -3.89 -3.57
N ASN A 215 14.99 -3.55 -3.85
CA ASN A 215 16.15 -4.07 -3.16
C ASN A 215 17.23 -3.00 -3.00
N ASP A 216 17.85 -2.89 -1.83
CA ASP A 216 18.94 -1.95 -1.53
C ASP A 216 18.65 -0.49 -1.97
N GLY A 217 17.43 -0.01 -1.68
CA GLY A 217 17.00 1.35 -2.00
C GLY A 217 16.74 1.62 -3.48
N LYS A 218 16.64 0.59 -4.32
CA LYS A 218 16.36 0.68 -5.76
C LYS A 218 15.11 -0.11 -6.13
N VAL A 219 14.45 0.30 -7.22
CA VAL A 219 13.47 -0.55 -7.90
C VAL A 219 14.25 -1.47 -8.84
N ILE A 220 14.09 -2.78 -8.65
CA ILE A 220 14.72 -3.80 -9.51
C ILE A 220 13.73 -4.41 -10.49
N TYR A 221 12.41 -4.26 -10.23
CA TYR A 221 11.34 -4.69 -11.14
C TYR A 221 10.08 -3.86 -10.94
N GLN A 222 9.35 -3.62 -12.03
CA GLN A 222 8.01 -3.05 -12.04
C GLN A 222 7.20 -3.69 -13.18
N GLY A 223 6.06 -4.29 -12.87
CA GLY A 223 5.22 -4.94 -13.88
C GLY A 223 4.03 -5.70 -13.30
N ASP A 224 3.37 -6.48 -14.15
CA ASP A 224 2.23 -7.30 -13.72
C ASP A 224 2.68 -8.44 -12.77
N PRO A 225 1.79 -8.90 -11.88
CA PRO A 225 2.14 -9.88 -10.86
C PRO A 225 2.62 -11.24 -11.43
N VAL A 226 2.10 -11.66 -12.58
CA VAL A 226 2.50 -12.95 -13.18
C VAL A 226 3.94 -12.85 -13.70
N SER A 227 4.27 -11.76 -14.37
CA SER A 227 5.59 -11.55 -14.94
C SER A 227 6.69 -11.47 -13.91
N VAL A 228 6.46 -10.80 -12.76
CA VAL A 228 7.47 -10.68 -11.71
C VAL A 228 7.84 -12.04 -11.11
N PHE A 229 6.86 -12.94 -10.92
CA PHE A 229 7.11 -14.26 -10.33
C PHE A 229 7.62 -15.31 -11.32
N HIS A 230 7.69 -14.97 -12.62
CA HIS A 230 8.45 -15.72 -13.63
C HIS A 230 9.93 -15.34 -13.67
N ASP A 231 10.32 -14.18 -13.18
CA ASP A 231 11.69 -13.66 -13.24
C ASP A 231 12.51 -14.18 -12.05
N GLU A 232 13.20 -15.30 -12.25
CA GLU A 232 14.05 -15.97 -11.23
C GLU A 232 15.18 -15.05 -10.72
N ASP A 233 15.73 -14.19 -11.57
CA ASP A 233 16.82 -13.28 -11.17
C ASP A 233 16.30 -12.20 -10.21
N VAL A 234 15.11 -11.67 -10.47
CA VAL A 234 14.45 -10.71 -9.57
C VAL A 234 14.12 -11.37 -8.24
N LEU A 235 13.55 -12.59 -8.25
CA LEU A 235 13.22 -13.32 -7.03
C LEU A 235 14.48 -13.60 -6.19
N LEU A 236 15.55 -14.02 -6.83
CA LEU A 236 16.82 -14.28 -6.14
C LEU A 236 17.42 -13.00 -5.54
N GLN A 237 17.47 -11.90 -6.29
CA GLN A 237 17.99 -10.62 -5.81
C GLN A 237 17.20 -10.06 -4.64
N ALA A 238 15.86 -10.16 -4.69
CA ALA A 238 15.00 -9.67 -3.64
C ALA A 238 14.75 -10.67 -2.50
N HIS A 239 15.32 -11.87 -2.57
CA HIS A 239 15.07 -13.00 -1.66
C HIS A 239 13.56 -13.26 -1.48
N LEU A 240 12.80 -13.25 -2.59
CA LEU A 240 11.38 -13.54 -2.62
C LEU A 240 11.13 -15.00 -3.02
N GLU A 241 10.11 -15.60 -2.41
CA GLU A 241 9.57 -16.89 -2.82
C GLU A 241 8.47 -16.70 -3.87
N LYS A 242 8.16 -17.76 -4.62
CA LYS A 242 6.99 -17.75 -5.51
C LYS A 242 5.69 -17.87 -4.70
N PRO A 243 4.61 -17.21 -5.11
CA PRO A 243 3.29 -17.45 -4.54
C PRO A 243 2.89 -18.91 -4.72
N TRP A 244 2.31 -19.55 -3.70
CA TRP A 244 2.00 -20.98 -3.75
C TRP A 244 1.01 -21.33 -4.88
N VAL A 245 0.04 -20.46 -5.21
CA VAL A 245 -0.89 -20.67 -6.33
C VAL A 245 -0.14 -20.70 -7.65
N PHE A 246 0.79 -19.79 -7.84
CA PHE A 246 1.66 -19.72 -9.02
C PHE A 246 2.53 -20.98 -9.17
N GLU A 247 3.20 -21.36 -8.09
CA GLU A 247 4.10 -22.51 -8.06
C GLU A 247 3.36 -23.83 -8.31
N MET A 248 2.20 -24.03 -7.69
CA MET A 248 1.35 -25.19 -7.94
C MET A 248 0.87 -25.25 -9.39
N PHE A 249 0.40 -24.14 -9.94
CA PHE A 249 -0.05 -24.10 -11.32
C PHE A 249 1.11 -24.43 -12.28
N GLN A 250 2.27 -23.84 -12.07
CA GLN A 250 3.49 -24.10 -12.85
C GLN A 250 3.90 -25.58 -12.77
N ALA A 251 3.89 -26.18 -11.58
CA ALA A 251 4.25 -27.60 -11.39
C ALA A 251 3.30 -28.55 -12.10
N LEU A 252 1.99 -28.25 -12.15
CA LEU A 252 0.99 -29.06 -12.82
C LEU A 252 1.05 -28.97 -14.36
N HIS A 253 1.66 -27.89 -14.90
CA HIS A 253 1.71 -27.61 -16.33
C HIS A 253 3.13 -27.66 -16.92
N GLN A 254 4.09 -28.27 -16.23
CA GLN A 254 5.51 -28.38 -16.67
C GLN A 254 5.74 -28.97 -18.05
N SER A 255 4.78 -29.72 -18.61
CA SER A 255 4.88 -30.31 -19.94
C SER A 255 4.24 -29.49 -21.08
N ARG A 256 3.64 -28.36 -20.77
CA ARG A 256 3.05 -27.45 -21.77
C ARG A 256 4.00 -26.27 -22.01
N GLU A 257 4.03 -25.78 -23.26
CA GLU A 257 4.72 -24.52 -23.59
C GLU A 257 4.32 -23.40 -22.63
N PRO A 258 5.18 -22.38 -22.36
CA PRO A 258 4.88 -21.33 -21.39
C PRO A 258 3.49 -20.75 -21.71
N ALA A 259 2.55 -21.12 -20.86
CA ALA A 259 1.16 -20.71 -21.01
C ALA A 259 1.10 -19.17 -21.10
N GLU A 260 0.22 -18.68 -21.95
CA GLU A 260 -0.08 -17.25 -22.04
C GLU A 260 -0.31 -16.70 -20.62
N ARG A 261 0.23 -15.53 -20.33
CA ARG A 261 0.22 -14.90 -18.98
C ARG A 261 -1.17 -14.86 -18.36
N ASP A 262 -2.20 -14.68 -19.18
CA ASP A 262 -3.61 -14.65 -18.80
C ASP A 262 -4.16 -16.00 -18.27
N LEU A 263 -3.38 -17.09 -18.41
CA LEU A 263 -3.78 -18.42 -17.95
C LEU A 263 -3.40 -18.69 -16.47
N PHE A 264 -2.51 -17.89 -15.87
CA PHE A 264 -2.08 -18.13 -14.50
C PHE A 264 -3.16 -17.72 -13.49
N PRO A 265 -3.68 -18.66 -12.67
CA PRO A 265 -4.64 -18.33 -11.63
C PRO A 265 -4.00 -17.47 -10.55
N ARG A 266 -4.72 -16.48 -10.05
CA ARG A 266 -4.24 -15.60 -9.00
C ARG A 266 -4.76 -15.99 -7.61
N THR A 267 -5.90 -16.69 -7.58
CA THR A 267 -6.55 -17.13 -6.35
C THR A 267 -6.65 -18.65 -6.29
N LYS A 268 -6.88 -19.15 -5.07
CA LYS A 268 -7.16 -20.58 -4.84
C LYS A 268 -8.39 -21.03 -5.63
N GLU A 269 -9.41 -20.20 -5.63
CA GLU A 269 -10.69 -20.45 -6.31
C GLU A 269 -10.50 -20.60 -7.82
N GLU A 270 -9.73 -19.70 -8.42
CA GLU A 270 -9.37 -19.75 -9.85
C GLU A 270 -8.56 -21.00 -10.18
N LEU A 271 -7.60 -21.37 -9.32
CA LEU A 271 -6.81 -22.59 -9.49
C LEU A 271 -7.71 -23.84 -9.47
N LEU A 272 -8.59 -23.94 -8.49
CA LEU A 272 -9.51 -25.09 -8.39
C LEU A 272 -10.45 -25.17 -9.59
N GLN A 273 -11.01 -24.06 -10.05
CA GLN A 273 -11.88 -24.00 -11.23
C GLN A 273 -11.15 -24.47 -12.50
N LYS A 274 -9.89 -24.08 -12.69
CA LYS A 274 -9.08 -24.55 -13.83
C LYS A 274 -8.84 -26.05 -13.77
N LEU A 275 -8.47 -26.57 -12.60
CA LEU A 275 -8.24 -28.01 -12.41
C LEU A 275 -9.49 -28.85 -12.62
N GLU A 276 -10.67 -28.35 -12.24
CA GLU A 276 -11.96 -29.01 -12.53
C GLU A 276 -12.25 -29.04 -14.02
N THR A 277 -12.03 -27.93 -14.71
CA THR A 277 -12.26 -27.80 -16.17
C THR A 277 -11.34 -28.74 -16.96
N GLU A 278 -10.08 -28.89 -16.55
CA GLU A 278 -9.11 -29.78 -17.22
C GLU A 278 -9.33 -31.28 -16.95
N ARG A 279 -10.03 -31.65 -15.86
CA ARG A 279 -10.40 -33.06 -15.57
C ARG A 279 -11.55 -33.58 -16.44
N ILE A 280 -12.25 -32.70 -17.13
CA ILE A 280 -13.40 -33.05 -17.96
C ILE A 280 -12.97 -33.45 -19.39
N TYR A 281 -11.69 -33.25 -19.72
CA TYR A 281 -11.08 -33.64 -21.01
C TYR A 281 -9.93 -34.64 -20.79
#